data_d5e624f02aaa29953e1c59e6a5913a65
#
_entry.id   d5e624f02aaa29953e1c59e6a5913a65
#
_cell.length_a   1.000
_cell.length_b   1.000
_cell.length_c   1.000
_cell.angle_alpha   90.00
_cell.angle_beta   90.00
_cell.angle_gamma   90.00
#
_symmetry.space_group_name_H-M   'P 1'
#
loop_
_entity.id
_entity.type
_entity.pdbx_description
1 polymer ?
#
loop_
_entity_poly.entity_id
_entity_poly.type
_entity_poly.pdbx_seq_one_letter_code
_entity_poly.pdbx_strand_id
1 'polypeptide(L)'
;VEMQSYHYAGLDEDLATLLQLNQSAILSLYSTADFGIHYEGWSLDDTRDFFAKYGFTDPSTIQEIYELIVEEPGHYQKYYIGYLKFLQLQEQARSILKDDYSNARFHEAILRMGPAPFPILEKYLPVYLSAENQKGTVS
;
A
#
# COMPACT_ATOMS: atom_id res chain seq x y z
N VAL A 1 4.33 4.12 1.11
CA VAL A 1 5.20 4.89 2.02
C VAL A 1 4.47 5.21 3.32
N GLU A 2 3.25 5.80 3.26
CA GLU A 2 2.50 6.22 4.46
C GLU A 2 2.25 5.06 5.44
N MET A 3 1.75 3.93 4.98
CA MET A 3 1.51 2.76 5.85
C MET A 3 2.79 2.22 6.51
N GLN A 4 3.96 2.47 5.95
CA GLN A 4 5.24 2.05 6.53
C GLN A 4 5.87 3.13 7.42
N SER A 5 5.28 4.34 7.48
CA SER A 5 5.80 5.44 8.29
C SER A 5 5.74 5.16 9.80
N TYR A 6 4.85 4.27 10.23
CA TYR A 6 4.75 3.85 11.63
C TYR A 6 6.06 3.28 12.19
N HIS A 7 6.85 2.59 11.35
CA HIS A 7 8.17 2.07 11.72
C HIS A 7 9.24 3.16 11.95
N TYR A 8 8.97 4.38 11.50
CA TYR A 8 9.84 5.55 11.71
C TYR A 8 9.35 6.49 12.81
N ALA A 9 8.15 6.26 13.35
CA ALA A 9 7.51 7.12 14.33
C ALA A 9 7.96 6.85 15.78
N GLY A 10 8.94 5.97 16.00
CA GLY A 10 9.40 5.58 17.33
C GLY A 10 8.42 4.71 18.11
N LEU A 11 7.45 4.10 17.41
CA LEU A 11 6.53 3.12 17.98
C LEU A 11 7.24 1.78 18.20
N ASP A 12 6.70 0.98 19.11
CA ASP A 12 7.06 -0.42 19.24
C ASP A 12 6.83 -1.16 17.89
N GLU A 13 7.74 -2.07 17.51
CA GLU A 13 7.72 -2.72 16.19
C GLU A 13 6.46 -3.56 15.98
N ASP A 14 5.98 -4.24 17.01
CA ASP A 14 4.75 -5.06 16.92
C ASP A 14 3.53 -4.16 16.74
N LEU A 15 3.49 -3.01 17.43
CA LEU A 15 2.42 -2.02 17.29
C LEU A 15 2.46 -1.39 15.89
N ALA A 16 3.63 -1.00 15.38
CA ALA A 16 3.78 -0.44 14.04
C ALA A 16 3.32 -1.43 12.98
N THR A 17 3.69 -2.70 13.12
CA THR A 17 3.26 -3.80 12.23
C THR A 17 1.75 -4.00 12.30
N LEU A 18 1.16 -4.01 13.49
CA LEU A 18 -0.28 -4.16 13.67
C LEU A 18 -1.06 -3.02 12.99
N LEU A 19 -0.62 -1.78 13.16
CA LEU A 19 -1.24 -0.62 12.53
C LEU A 19 -1.15 -0.67 11.01
N GLN A 20 0.02 -1.07 10.47
CA GLN A 20 0.20 -1.26 9.04
C GLN A 20 -0.73 -2.33 8.48
N LEU A 21 -0.81 -3.49 9.14
CA LEU A 21 -1.68 -4.60 8.71
C LEU A 21 -3.16 -4.22 8.79
N ASN A 22 -3.57 -3.51 9.85
CA ASN A 22 -4.93 -3.02 10.00
C ASN A 22 -5.32 -2.07 8.86
N GLN A 23 -4.48 -1.09 8.54
CA GLN A 23 -4.75 -0.19 7.42
C GLN A 23 -4.79 -0.91 6.07
N SER A 24 -3.88 -1.87 5.85
CA SER A 24 -3.88 -2.69 4.64
C SER A 24 -5.17 -3.51 4.52
N ALA A 25 -5.65 -4.10 5.62
CA ALA A 25 -6.90 -4.84 5.65
C ALA A 25 -8.10 -3.95 5.33
N ILE A 26 -8.22 -2.78 5.94
CA ILE A 26 -9.29 -1.81 5.65
C ILE A 26 -9.26 -1.38 4.19
N LEU A 27 -8.09 -1.04 3.65
CA LEU A 27 -7.95 -0.65 2.25
C LEU A 27 -8.34 -1.79 1.29
N SER A 28 -8.02 -3.05 1.63
CA SER A 28 -8.42 -4.20 0.84
C SER A 28 -9.94 -4.41 0.83
N LEU A 29 -10.62 -4.19 1.97
CA LEU A 29 -12.08 -4.26 2.06
C LEU A 29 -12.74 -3.19 1.21
N TYR A 30 -12.25 -1.95 1.27
CA TYR A 30 -12.77 -0.84 0.46
C TYR A 30 -12.53 -1.09 -1.03
N SER A 31 -11.35 -1.60 -1.40
CA SER A 31 -11.05 -1.97 -2.78
C SER A 31 -11.96 -3.09 -3.30
N THR A 32 -12.29 -4.07 -2.45
CA THR A 32 -13.21 -5.15 -2.79
C THR A 32 -14.64 -4.63 -2.97
N ALA A 33 -15.09 -3.74 -2.07
CA ALA A 33 -16.39 -3.10 -2.19
C ALA A 33 -16.50 -2.22 -3.44
N ASP A 34 -15.44 -1.46 -3.77
CA ASP A 34 -15.36 -0.66 -5.00
C ASP A 34 -15.54 -1.53 -6.26
N PHE A 35 -14.85 -2.67 -6.32
CA PHE A 35 -15.03 -3.64 -7.39
C PHE A 35 -16.46 -4.22 -7.41
N GLY A 36 -16.97 -4.64 -6.25
CA GLY A 36 -18.33 -5.19 -6.11
C GLY A 36 -19.40 -4.21 -6.59
N ILE A 37 -19.32 -2.95 -6.18
CA ILE A 37 -20.29 -1.91 -6.53
C ILE A 37 -20.23 -1.59 -8.03
N HIS A 38 -19.04 -1.33 -8.58
CA HIS A 38 -18.91 -0.83 -9.94
C HIS A 38 -18.89 -1.92 -11.02
N TYR A 39 -18.41 -3.10 -10.72
CA TYR A 39 -18.28 -4.19 -11.68
C TYR A 39 -19.35 -5.27 -11.50
N GLU A 40 -19.68 -5.65 -10.27
CA GLU A 40 -20.67 -6.69 -9.97
C GLU A 40 -22.06 -6.14 -9.71
N GLY A 41 -22.20 -4.81 -9.55
CA GLY A 41 -23.49 -4.14 -9.36
C GLY A 41 -24.06 -4.28 -7.95
N TRP A 42 -23.20 -4.36 -6.92
CA TRP A 42 -23.65 -4.45 -5.54
C TRP A 42 -24.50 -3.26 -5.13
N SER A 43 -25.65 -3.57 -4.52
CA SER A 43 -26.49 -2.60 -3.84
C SER A 43 -25.89 -2.21 -2.47
N LEU A 44 -26.52 -1.22 -1.84
CA LEU A 44 -26.19 -0.88 -0.44
C LEU A 44 -26.38 -2.07 0.50
N ASP A 45 -27.40 -2.91 0.28
CA ASP A 45 -27.65 -4.09 1.13
C ASP A 45 -26.59 -5.18 0.90
N ASP A 46 -26.16 -5.43 -0.33
CA ASP A 46 -25.04 -6.33 -0.63
C ASP A 46 -23.75 -5.86 0.03
N THR A 47 -23.53 -4.54 0.01
CA THR A 47 -22.38 -3.91 0.66
C THR A 47 -22.43 -4.04 2.18
N ARG A 48 -23.62 -3.90 2.80
CA ARG A 48 -23.82 -4.14 4.23
C ARG A 48 -23.52 -5.59 4.59
N ASP A 49 -24.02 -6.55 3.81
CA ASP A 49 -23.78 -7.98 4.03
C ASP A 49 -22.30 -8.34 3.89
N PHE A 50 -21.60 -7.69 2.96
CA PHE A 50 -20.16 -7.85 2.79
C PHE A 50 -19.40 -7.36 4.02
N PHE A 51 -19.62 -6.12 4.46
CA PHE A 51 -18.89 -5.53 5.58
C PHE A 51 -19.22 -6.21 6.92
N ALA A 52 -20.46 -6.70 7.10
CA ALA A 52 -20.88 -7.44 8.29
C ALA A 52 -20.05 -8.71 8.53
N LYS A 53 -19.58 -9.40 7.48
CA LYS A 53 -18.70 -10.58 7.59
C LYS A 53 -17.36 -10.25 8.28
N TYR A 54 -16.96 -9.00 8.26
CA TYR A 54 -15.71 -8.51 8.86
C TYR A 54 -15.93 -7.70 10.14
N GLY A 55 -17.16 -7.73 10.68
CA GLY A 55 -17.49 -7.09 11.95
C GLY A 55 -17.91 -5.62 11.86
N PHE A 56 -18.02 -5.06 10.66
CA PHE A 56 -18.55 -3.71 10.44
C PHE A 56 -20.06 -3.80 10.32
N THR A 57 -20.80 -3.34 11.33
CA THR A 57 -22.27 -3.52 11.40
C THR A 57 -23.04 -2.21 11.55
N ASP A 58 -22.36 -1.06 11.69
CA ASP A 58 -23.03 0.23 11.78
C ASP A 58 -23.61 0.67 10.43
N PRO A 59 -24.97 0.76 10.30
CA PRO A 59 -25.60 1.03 9.00
C PRO A 59 -25.28 2.41 8.45
N SER A 60 -25.08 3.40 9.32
CA SER A 60 -24.78 4.78 8.88
C SER A 60 -23.37 4.88 8.29
N THR A 61 -22.40 4.28 8.96
CA THR A 61 -21.01 4.24 8.48
C THR A 61 -20.91 3.48 7.15
N ILE A 62 -21.61 2.35 7.00
CA ILE A 62 -21.59 1.58 5.74
C ILE A 62 -22.27 2.36 4.60
N GLN A 63 -23.33 3.09 4.89
CA GLN A 63 -23.97 3.95 3.89
C GLN A 63 -23.03 5.06 3.42
N GLU A 64 -22.34 5.75 4.32
CA GLU A 64 -21.34 6.77 3.99
C GLU A 64 -20.21 6.19 3.12
N ILE A 65 -19.70 5.00 3.47
CA ILE A 65 -18.69 4.30 2.68
C ILE A 65 -19.23 3.96 1.28
N TYR A 66 -20.45 3.46 1.18
CA TYR A 66 -21.08 3.13 -0.09
C TYR A 66 -21.22 4.35 -0.99
N GLU A 67 -21.75 5.46 -0.45
CA GLU A 67 -21.92 6.73 -1.18
C GLU A 67 -20.58 7.27 -1.68
N LEU A 68 -19.55 7.26 -0.82
CA LEU A 68 -18.20 7.69 -1.16
C LEU A 68 -17.58 6.84 -2.29
N ILE A 69 -17.79 5.52 -2.26
CA ILE A 69 -17.30 4.63 -3.32
C ILE A 69 -18.04 4.87 -4.62
N VAL A 70 -19.37 5.06 -4.57
CA VAL A 70 -20.19 5.35 -5.77
C VAL A 70 -19.75 6.65 -6.46
N GLU A 71 -19.34 7.66 -5.68
CA GLU A 71 -18.89 8.96 -6.22
C GLU A 71 -17.57 8.87 -6.99
N GLU A 72 -16.64 7.96 -6.58
CA GLU A 72 -15.31 7.87 -7.17
C GLU A 72 -14.95 6.41 -7.59
N PRO A 73 -15.43 5.93 -8.75
CA PRO A 73 -15.14 4.59 -9.23
C PRO A 73 -13.63 4.28 -9.35
N GLY A 74 -13.19 3.15 -8.79
CA GLY A 74 -11.80 2.71 -8.86
C GLY A 74 -10.82 3.46 -7.97
N HIS A 75 -11.31 4.36 -7.10
CA HIS A 75 -10.48 5.15 -6.20
C HIS A 75 -9.68 4.25 -5.25
N TYR A 76 -10.35 3.36 -4.54
CA TYR A 76 -9.69 2.47 -3.57
C TYR A 76 -8.88 1.36 -4.23
N GLN A 77 -9.30 0.88 -5.40
CA GLN A 77 -8.53 -0.07 -6.20
C GLN A 77 -7.17 0.50 -6.59
N LYS A 78 -7.11 1.74 -7.04
CA LYS A 78 -5.89 2.44 -7.41
C LYS A 78 -4.89 2.47 -6.24
N TYR A 79 -5.35 2.80 -5.03
CA TYR A 79 -4.52 2.82 -3.84
C TYR A 79 -4.05 1.43 -3.42
N TYR A 80 -4.94 0.44 -3.42
CA TYR A 80 -4.60 -0.91 -3.01
C TYR A 80 -3.64 -1.58 -3.99
N ILE A 81 -3.89 -1.47 -5.29
CA ILE A 81 -2.97 -1.98 -6.32
C ILE A 81 -1.61 -1.28 -6.23
N GLY A 82 -1.62 0.05 -6.03
CA GLY A 82 -0.40 0.81 -5.80
C GLY A 82 0.39 0.32 -4.59
N TYR A 83 -0.27 0.04 -3.47
CA TYR A 83 0.34 -0.56 -2.29
C TYR A 83 0.97 -1.92 -2.58
N LEU A 84 0.25 -2.83 -3.25
CA LEU A 84 0.77 -4.15 -3.63
C LEU A 84 2.00 -4.03 -4.55
N LYS A 85 1.98 -3.09 -5.49
CA LYS A 85 3.12 -2.80 -6.36
C LYS A 85 4.34 -2.30 -5.58
N PHE A 86 4.15 -1.46 -4.56
CA PHE A 86 5.24 -1.05 -3.68
C PHE A 86 5.81 -2.22 -2.87
N LEU A 87 4.98 -3.14 -2.39
CA LEU A 87 5.48 -4.36 -1.74
C LEU A 87 6.32 -5.24 -2.69
N GLN A 88 5.92 -5.34 -3.96
CA GLN A 88 6.73 -6.05 -4.98
C GLN A 88 8.09 -5.38 -5.21
N LEU A 89 8.13 -4.04 -5.31
CA LEU A 89 9.39 -3.29 -5.42
C LEU A 89 10.27 -3.49 -4.18
N GLN A 90 9.68 -3.52 -2.99
CA GLN A 90 10.39 -3.75 -1.74
C GLN A 90 11.02 -5.15 -1.72
N GLU A 91 10.30 -6.18 -2.15
CA GLU A 91 10.82 -7.55 -2.26
C GLU A 91 11.92 -7.65 -3.31
N GLN A 92 11.79 -6.97 -4.44
CA GLN A 92 12.87 -6.84 -5.42
C GLN A 92 14.12 -6.21 -4.80
N ALA A 93 13.97 -5.12 -4.04
CA ALA A 93 15.08 -4.48 -3.35
C ALA A 93 15.75 -5.41 -2.33
N ARG A 94 14.97 -6.19 -1.56
CA ARG A 94 15.48 -7.20 -0.63
C ARG A 94 16.31 -8.26 -1.35
N SER A 95 15.83 -8.75 -2.48
CA SER A 95 16.54 -9.77 -3.26
C SER A 95 17.87 -9.26 -3.82
N ILE A 96 17.95 -7.97 -4.16
CA ILE A 96 19.17 -7.33 -4.67
C ILE A 96 20.16 -7.03 -3.56
N LEU A 97 19.70 -6.42 -2.48
CA LEU A 97 20.56 -5.93 -1.39
C LEU A 97 20.91 -6.99 -0.35
N LYS A 98 20.09 -8.04 -0.21
CA LYS A 98 20.29 -9.13 0.78
C LYS A 98 20.54 -8.58 2.18
N ASP A 99 21.72 -8.86 2.74
CA ASP A 99 22.12 -8.43 4.09
C ASP A 99 22.28 -6.90 4.22
N ASP A 100 22.49 -6.20 3.11
CA ASP A 100 22.60 -4.73 3.06
C ASP A 100 21.22 -4.04 2.94
N TYR A 101 20.12 -4.80 2.97
CA TYR A 101 18.79 -4.22 2.88
C TYR A 101 18.41 -3.44 4.13
N SER A 102 17.86 -2.24 3.93
CA SER A 102 17.10 -1.52 4.95
C SER A 102 15.91 -0.80 4.31
N ASN A 103 14.85 -0.58 5.08
CA ASN A 103 13.70 0.19 4.61
C ASN A 103 14.09 1.62 4.23
N ALA A 104 15.00 2.24 4.99
CA ALA A 104 15.50 3.59 4.70
C ALA A 104 16.17 3.64 3.32
N ARG A 105 17.04 2.68 3.03
CA ARG A 105 17.74 2.60 1.74
C ARG A 105 16.78 2.36 0.56
N PHE A 106 15.80 1.50 0.74
CA PHE A 106 14.75 1.29 -0.26
C PHE A 106 13.96 2.57 -0.51
N HIS A 107 13.47 3.24 0.55
CA HIS A 107 12.70 4.47 0.41
C HIS A 107 13.52 5.62 -0.20
N GLU A 108 14.79 5.75 0.16
CA GLU A 108 15.68 6.73 -0.45
C GLU A 108 15.80 6.50 -1.96
N ALA A 109 16.02 5.26 -2.41
CA ALA A 109 16.09 4.94 -3.82
C ALA A 109 14.80 5.31 -4.57
N ILE A 110 13.63 4.97 -4.01
CA ILE A 110 12.33 5.32 -4.60
C ILE A 110 12.14 6.85 -4.66
N LEU A 111 12.43 7.57 -3.58
CA LEU A 111 12.26 9.02 -3.54
C LEU A 111 13.20 9.75 -4.51
N ARG A 112 14.42 9.25 -4.71
CA ARG A 112 15.38 9.79 -5.68
C ARG A 112 14.96 9.55 -7.13
N MET A 113 14.24 8.46 -7.40
CA MET A 113 13.64 8.21 -8.73
C MET A 113 12.50 9.19 -9.02
N GLY A 114 11.84 9.70 -7.98
CA GLY A 114 10.69 10.59 -8.11
C GLY A 114 9.42 9.88 -8.59
N PRO A 115 8.34 10.64 -8.87
CA PRO A 115 7.09 10.09 -9.35
C PRO A 115 7.25 9.54 -10.77
N ALA A 116 7.08 8.22 -10.90
CA ALA A 116 7.16 7.50 -12.17
C ALA A 116 6.18 6.30 -12.18
N PRO A 117 5.73 5.86 -13.36
CA PRO A 117 4.95 4.64 -13.50
C PRO A 117 5.70 3.41 -12.96
N PHE A 118 4.98 2.45 -12.36
CA PHE A 118 5.57 1.24 -11.77
C PHE A 118 6.54 0.47 -12.70
N PRO A 119 6.26 0.28 -14.00
CA PRO A 119 7.23 -0.37 -14.89
C PRO A 119 8.57 0.35 -15.00
N ILE A 120 8.57 1.67 -14.85
CA ILE A 120 9.80 2.48 -14.82
C ILE A 120 10.53 2.29 -13.50
N LEU A 121 9.80 2.32 -12.38
CA LEU A 121 10.37 2.06 -11.05
C LEU A 121 11.00 0.65 -11.00
N GLU A 122 10.28 -0.37 -11.44
CA GLU A 122 10.77 -1.76 -11.49
C GLU A 122 12.06 -1.89 -12.31
N LYS A 123 12.12 -1.22 -13.47
CA LYS A 123 13.27 -1.27 -14.37
C LYS A 123 14.52 -0.61 -13.79
N TYR A 124 14.36 0.55 -13.15
CA TYR A 124 15.50 1.38 -12.73
C TYR A 124 15.88 1.20 -11.25
N LEU A 125 15.04 0.59 -10.43
CA LEU A 125 15.33 0.34 -9.01
C LEU A 125 16.72 -0.32 -8.80
N PRO A 126 17.12 -1.36 -9.55
CA PRO A 126 18.44 -1.96 -9.39
C PRO A 126 19.60 -0.97 -9.58
N VAL A 127 19.47 -0.04 -10.51
CA VAL A 127 20.49 0.98 -10.81
C VAL A 127 20.64 1.94 -9.63
N TYR A 128 19.51 2.42 -9.08
CA TYR A 128 19.52 3.35 -7.94
C TYR A 128 20.04 2.69 -6.66
N LEU A 129 19.71 1.41 -6.42
CA LEU A 129 20.23 0.65 -5.28
C LEU A 129 21.73 0.37 -5.39
N SER A 130 22.26 0.18 -6.61
CA SER A 130 23.69 -0.08 -6.85
C SER A 130 24.56 1.20 -6.78
N ALA A 131 24.01 2.35 -7.13
CA ALA A 131 24.74 3.62 -7.15
C ALA A 131 25.18 4.08 -5.73
N GLU A 132 24.56 3.57 -4.67
CA GLU A 132 24.93 3.89 -3.29
C GLU A 132 26.16 3.13 -2.80
N ASN A 133 26.44 1.94 -3.33
CA ASN A 133 27.65 1.19 -3.00
C ASN A 133 28.94 1.90 -3.45
N GLN A 134 28.84 2.90 -4.37
CA GLN A 134 30.01 3.65 -4.84
C GLN A 134 30.32 4.89 -3.99
N LYS A 135 29.40 5.39 -3.16
CA LYS A 135 29.65 6.56 -2.29
C LYS A 135 30.26 6.21 -0.93
N GLY A 136 30.25 4.94 -0.52
CA GLY A 136 30.82 4.46 0.74
C GLY A 136 32.31 4.15 0.69
N THR A 137 33.00 4.31 -0.46
CA THR A 137 34.40 3.90 -0.64
C THR A 137 35.36 5.07 -0.88
N VAL A 138 34.94 6.28 -0.56
CA VAL A 138 35.82 7.46 -0.60
C VAL A 138 35.87 8.08 0.79
N SER A 139 36.79 7.57 1.58
CA SER A 139 37.35 8.22 2.79
C SER A 139 38.82 7.89 2.87
#